data_4e58387b27a31ab16121989364cf7cb8
#
_entry.id   4e58387b27a31ab16121989364cf7cb8
#
_cell.length_a   1.000
_cell.length_b   1.000
_cell.length_c   1.000
_cell.angle_alpha   90.00
_cell.angle_beta   90.00
_cell.angle_gamma   90.00
#
_symmetry.space_group_name_H-M   'P 1'
#
loop_
_entity.id
_entity.type
_entity.pdbx_description
1 polymer ?
#
loop_
_entity_poly.entity_id
_entity_poly.type
_entity_poly.pdbx_seq_one_letter_code
_entity_poly.pdbx_strand_id
1 'polypeptide(L)'
;MAPDFGPQPRLKVCGLRQPAQARAVAALGVEALGVIGVSTSPRYLAAAERPALFAAMAEGAPACLGVLVVADPPDEDLESLGHGHGHAVVQLHGQESVERCRSLRRQLGLPLWKAVRVRGPNDLEAATSYAGVVDALLLDAWVPDQLGGTGHRIPIEWLEDFAPPLPWWLAGGLTPERLPLVLRHLRPQGLDVSSGVEDAPGVKNLERVRALIAARDRSLAAGTAGFSPSPGPIPPCPMPSSTP
;
A
#
# COMPACT_ATOMS: atom_id res chain seq x y z
N MET A 1 5.84 11.53 11.81
CA MET A 1 5.69 10.28 12.59
C MET A 1 5.07 9.27 11.63
N ALA A 2 5.75 8.15 11.37
CA ALA A 2 5.19 7.11 10.52
C ALA A 2 3.88 6.59 11.16
N PRO A 3 2.83 6.31 10.37
CA PRO A 3 1.60 5.77 10.92
C PRO A 3 1.87 4.41 11.57
N ASP A 4 1.40 4.22 12.81
CA ASP A 4 1.39 2.91 13.46
C ASP A 4 0.44 1.98 12.69
N PHE A 5 0.99 0.94 12.09
CA PHE A 5 0.22 0.03 11.25
C PHE A 5 -0.49 -1.09 12.04
N GLY A 6 -0.39 -1.12 13.38
CA GLY A 6 -1.10 -2.11 14.20
C GLY A 6 -0.85 -3.58 13.80
N PRO A 7 -1.42 -4.55 14.51
CA PRO A 7 -1.16 -5.97 14.27
C PRO A 7 -1.90 -6.58 13.08
N GLN A 8 -2.83 -5.86 12.45
CA GLN A 8 -3.65 -6.37 11.35
C GLN A 8 -3.30 -5.67 10.03
N PRO A 9 -3.22 -6.39 8.88
CA PRO A 9 -2.98 -5.76 7.60
C PRO A 9 -4.13 -4.83 7.23
N ARG A 10 -3.77 -3.58 6.91
CA ARG A 10 -4.72 -2.57 6.43
C ARG A 10 -5.12 -2.86 4.99
N LEU A 11 -6.32 -2.45 4.61
CA LEU A 11 -6.79 -2.55 3.23
C LEU A 11 -6.73 -1.18 2.54
N LYS A 12 -6.11 -1.16 1.37
CA LYS A 12 -6.19 -0.05 0.42
C LYS A 12 -6.96 -0.50 -0.81
N VAL A 13 -7.94 0.28 -1.22
CA VAL A 13 -8.64 0.12 -2.51
C VAL A 13 -8.15 1.20 -3.45
N CYS A 14 -7.52 0.80 -4.56
CA CYS A 14 -6.80 1.70 -5.45
C CYS A 14 -7.50 1.90 -6.79
N GLY A 15 -7.36 3.11 -7.37
CA GLY A 15 -7.87 3.41 -8.71
C GLY A 15 -9.33 3.85 -8.72
N LEU A 16 -9.78 4.59 -7.70
CA LEU A 16 -11.09 5.24 -7.71
C LEU A 16 -11.09 6.47 -8.61
N ARG A 17 -12.23 6.71 -9.28
CA ARG A 17 -12.41 7.83 -10.21
C ARG A 17 -13.66 8.66 -9.91
N GLN A 18 -14.57 8.17 -9.10
CA GLN A 18 -15.88 8.78 -8.85
C GLN A 18 -16.02 9.14 -7.37
N PRO A 19 -16.35 10.40 -7.02
CA PRO A 19 -16.54 10.82 -5.63
C PRO A 19 -17.58 9.98 -4.87
N ALA A 20 -18.72 9.64 -5.50
CA ALA A 20 -19.74 8.81 -4.88
C ALA A 20 -19.23 7.41 -4.50
N GLN A 21 -18.40 6.80 -5.37
CA GLN A 21 -17.75 5.52 -5.07
C GLN A 21 -16.70 5.66 -3.97
N ALA A 22 -15.91 6.74 -3.96
CA ALA A 22 -14.92 6.99 -2.92
C ALA A 22 -15.57 7.07 -1.54
N ARG A 23 -16.68 7.83 -1.42
CA ARG A 23 -17.49 7.89 -0.19
C ARG A 23 -17.99 6.51 0.22
N ALA A 24 -18.60 5.78 -0.72
CA ALA A 24 -19.21 4.48 -0.43
C ALA A 24 -18.15 3.43 -0.01
N VAL A 25 -16.99 3.38 -0.67
CA VAL A 25 -15.90 2.45 -0.33
C VAL A 25 -15.26 2.82 1.01
N ALA A 26 -15.01 4.12 1.28
CA ALA A 26 -14.52 4.57 2.58
C ALA A 26 -15.45 4.18 3.73
N ALA A 27 -16.76 4.37 3.55
CA ALA A 27 -17.78 4.02 4.54
C ALA A 27 -17.85 2.52 4.85
N LEU A 28 -17.26 1.64 4.03
CA LEU A 28 -17.12 0.22 4.33
C LEU A 28 -15.99 -0.09 5.31
N GLY A 29 -15.17 0.89 5.69
CA GLY A 29 -14.12 0.74 6.69
C GLY A 29 -12.78 0.28 6.12
N VAL A 30 -12.48 0.57 4.85
CA VAL A 30 -11.11 0.43 4.33
C VAL A 30 -10.23 1.55 4.89
N GLU A 31 -8.97 1.24 5.13
CA GLU A 31 -8.06 2.16 5.81
C GLU A 31 -7.38 3.15 4.84
N ALA A 32 -7.38 2.86 3.53
CA ALA A 32 -6.82 3.78 2.52
C ALA A 32 -7.54 3.68 1.18
N LEU A 33 -7.61 4.79 0.45
CA LEU A 33 -8.09 4.86 -0.93
C LEU A 33 -7.02 5.45 -1.84
N GLY A 34 -6.80 4.80 -3.00
CA GLY A 34 -5.83 5.25 -3.99
C GLY A 34 -6.48 5.95 -5.18
N VAL A 35 -5.93 7.10 -5.56
CA VAL A 35 -6.26 7.85 -6.78
C VAL A 35 -5.04 7.84 -7.68
N ILE A 36 -5.22 7.50 -8.96
CA ILE A 36 -4.11 7.35 -9.90
C ILE A 36 -3.96 8.63 -10.72
N GLY A 37 -2.80 9.29 -10.54
CA GLY A 37 -2.37 10.49 -11.27
C GLY A 37 -1.49 10.19 -12.50
N VAL A 38 -1.39 8.93 -12.94
CA VAL A 38 -0.59 8.51 -14.10
C VAL A 38 -1.49 8.52 -15.34
N SER A 39 -1.22 9.40 -16.30
CA SER A 39 -2.09 9.67 -17.46
C SER A 39 -2.30 8.47 -18.39
N THR A 40 -1.34 7.55 -18.45
CA THR A 40 -1.44 6.32 -19.25
C THR A 40 -2.29 5.23 -18.61
N SER A 41 -2.68 5.40 -17.34
CA SER A 41 -3.51 4.42 -16.63
C SER A 41 -4.98 4.53 -17.07
N PRO A 42 -5.70 3.41 -17.28
CA PRO A 42 -7.15 3.44 -17.51
C PRO A 42 -7.94 3.93 -16.29
N ARG A 43 -7.28 4.08 -15.13
CA ARG A 43 -7.84 4.59 -13.88
C ARG A 43 -7.37 6.01 -13.57
N TYR A 44 -6.78 6.70 -14.53
CA TYR A 44 -6.32 8.08 -14.39
C TYR A 44 -7.43 9.02 -13.94
N LEU A 45 -7.10 9.92 -13.01
CA LEU A 45 -7.92 11.05 -12.62
C LEU A 45 -7.11 12.34 -12.73
N ALA A 46 -7.65 13.33 -13.45
CA ALA A 46 -6.98 14.60 -13.67
C ALA A 46 -6.79 15.38 -12.34
N ALA A 47 -5.74 16.18 -12.25
CA ALA A 47 -5.39 16.90 -11.01
C ALA A 47 -6.56 17.75 -10.47
N ALA A 48 -7.29 18.43 -11.34
CA ALA A 48 -8.43 19.26 -10.97
C ALA A 48 -9.61 18.50 -10.33
N GLU A 49 -9.73 17.19 -10.59
CA GLU A 49 -10.82 16.34 -10.09
C GLU A 49 -10.50 15.66 -8.75
N ARG A 50 -9.20 15.53 -8.41
CA ARG A 50 -8.73 14.80 -7.22
C ARG A 50 -9.24 15.36 -5.90
N PRO A 51 -9.28 16.72 -5.68
CA PRO A 51 -9.75 17.26 -4.41
C PRO A 51 -11.20 16.90 -4.09
N ALA A 52 -12.09 16.90 -5.08
CA ALA A 52 -13.50 16.52 -4.90
C ALA A 52 -13.64 15.03 -4.52
N LEU A 53 -12.78 14.16 -5.08
CA LEU A 53 -12.79 12.75 -4.74
C LEU A 53 -12.29 12.51 -3.32
N PHE A 54 -11.19 13.15 -2.90
CA PHE A 54 -10.65 13.03 -1.54
C PHE A 54 -11.60 13.63 -0.49
N ALA A 55 -12.29 14.74 -0.82
CA ALA A 55 -13.33 15.30 0.05
C ALA A 55 -14.47 14.30 0.27
N ALA A 56 -14.98 13.70 -0.80
CA ALA A 56 -16.03 12.69 -0.70
C ALA A 56 -15.59 11.43 0.08
N MET A 57 -14.32 11.03 -0.05
CA MET A 57 -13.73 9.96 0.76
C MET A 57 -13.78 10.32 2.26
N ALA A 58 -13.34 11.54 2.62
CA ALA A 58 -13.33 12.01 4.01
C ALA A 58 -14.75 12.11 4.60
N GLU A 59 -15.76 12.45 3.79
CA GLU A 59 -17.17 12.40 4.20
C GLU A 59 -17.63 10.96 4.51
N GLY A 60 -17.12 9.96 3.79
CA GLY A 60 -17.42 8.55 4.04
C GLY A 60 -16.73 8.00 5.29
N ALA A 61 -15.46 8.35 5.48
CA ALA A 61 -14.65 7.97 6.64
C ALA A 61 -13.49 8.95 6.85
N PRO A 62 -13.56 9.86 7.84
CA PRO A 62 -12.50 10.85 8.08
C PRO A 62 -11.11 10.26 8.37
N ALA A 63 -11.07 9.03 8.90
CA ALA A 63 -9.81 8.33 9.21
C ALA A 63 -9.20 7.58 8.02
N CYS A 64 -9.91 7.50 6.89
CA CYS A 64 -9.41 6.84 5.68
C CYS A 64 -8.31 7.68 5.03
N LEU A 65 -7.15 7.07 4.74
CA LEU A 65 -6.02 7.76 4.12
C LEU A 65 -6.21 7.93 2.61
N GLY A 66 -6.12 9.16 2.13
CA GLY A 66 -6.03 9.45 0.70
C GLY A 66 -4.61 9.22 0.19
N VAL A 67 -4.44 8.36 -0.80
CA VAL A 67 -3.16 8.05 -1.42
C VAL A 67 -3.16 8.49 -2.88
N LEU A 68 -2.29 9.43 -3.25
CA LEU A 68 -2.08 9.81 -4.64
C LEU A 68 -0.97 8.96 -5.25
N VAL A 69 -1.28 8.21 -6.29
CA VAL A 69 -0.34 7.34 -7.01
C VAL A 69 0.18 8.07 -8.24
N VAL A 70 1.49 8.22 -8.33
CA VAL A 70 2.19 8.86 -9.46
C VAL A 70 3.36 7.99 -9.93
N ALA A 71 3.86 8.24 -11.12
CA ALA A 71 5.04 7.55 -11.66
C ALA A 71 5.97 8.58 -12.29
N ASP A 72 7.23 8.59 -11.83
CA ASP A 72 8.30 9.47 -12.31
C ASP A 72 7.87 10.94 -12.46
N PRO A 73 7.27 11.55 -11.41
CA PRO A 73 6.74 12.91 -11.50
C PRO A 73 7.86 13.90 -11.81
N PRO A 74 7.68 14.79 -12.83
CA PRO A 74 8.61 15.87 -13.08
C PRO A 74 8.47 16.98 -12.01
N ASP A 75 9.45 17.88 -11.94
CA ASP A 75 9.49 18.90 -10.89
C ASP A 75 8.36 19.95 -11.02
N GLU A 76 7.86 20.18 -12.23
CA GLU A 76 6.72 21.05 -12.47
C GLU A 76 5.40 20.57 -11.86
N ASP A 77 5.26 19.26 -11.59
CA ASP A 77 4.06 18.68 -11.01
C ASP A 77 4.05 18.72 -9.46
N LEU A 78 5.18 19.04 -8.82
CA LEU A 78 5.36 18.90 -7.37
C LEU A 78 4.37 19.72 -6.53
N GLU A 79 3.94 20.88 -7.03
CA GLU A 79 2.91 21.68 -6.35
C GLU A 79 1.63 20.86 -6.15
N SER A 80 1.17 20.16 -7.18
CA SER A 80 -0.04 19.33 -7.15
C SER A 80 0.10 18.05 -6.30
N LEU A 81 1.33 17.67 -5.96
CA LEU A 81 1.65 16.52 -5.12
C LEU A 81 1.85 16.90 -3.65
N GLY A 82 1.90 18.19 -3.32
CA GLY A 82 2.10 18.70 -1.98
C GLY A 82 0.85 18.70 -1.11
N HIS A 83 0.92 19.43 -0.01
CA HIS A 83 -0.20 19.59 0.92
C HIS A 83 -1.37 20.36 0.29
N GLY A 84 -2.58 20.16 0.83
CA GLY A 84 -3.77 20.96 0.44
C GLY A 84 -4.61 20.35 -0.68
N HIS A 85 -4.19 19.25 -1.30
CA HIS A 85 -4.90 18.60 -2.40
C HIS A 85 -5.77 17.41 -1.97
N GLY A 86 -5.89 17.16 -0.64
CA GLY A 86 -6.78 16.16 -0.05
C GLY A 86 -6.16 14.78 0.13
N HIS A 87 -5.02 14.46 -0.49
CA HIS A 87 -4.27 13.25 -0.18
C HIS A 87 -3.34 13.48 1.03
N ALA A 88 -3.09 12.39 1.75
CA ALA A 88 -2.21 12.36 2.91
C ALA A 88 -0.89 11.62 2.64
N VAL A 89 -0.81 10.88 1.53
CA VAL A 89 0.34 10.06 1.13
C VAL A 89 0.56 10.19 -0.37
N VAL A 90 1.81 10.26 -0.79
CA VAL A 90 2.21 10.13 -2.20
C VAL A 90 2.85 8.76 -2.39
N GLN A 91 2.30 7.96 -3.32
CA GLN A 91 2.85 6.66 -3.69
C GLN A 91 3.57 6.77 -5.04
N LEU A 92 4.87 6.55 -5.02
CA LEU A 92 5.74 6.54 -6.19
C LEU A 92 5.73 5.17 -6.86
N HIS A 93 5.22 5.07 -8.08
CA HIS A 93 5.02 3.80 -8.79
C HIS A 93 5.82 3.69 -10.10
N GLY A 94 6.76 4.61 -10.31
CA GLY A 94 7.67 4.65 -11.46
C GLY A 94 9.03 4.00 -11.18
N GLN A 95 10.07 4.55 -11.82
CA GLN A 95 11.46 4.13 -11.71
C GLN A 95 12.27 5.04 -10.76
N GLU A 96 11.59 5.74 -9.83
CA GLU A 96 12.23 6.71 -8.96
C GLU A 96 13.37 6.06 -8.16
N SER A 97 14.60 6.57 -8.33
CA SER A 97 15.76 6.12 -7.57
C SER A 97 15.65 6.50 -6.09
N VAL A 98 16.49 5.90 -5.25
CA VAL A 98 16.60 6.24 -3.82
C VAL A 98 16.86 7.73 -3.63
N GLU A 99 17.76 8.32 -4.46
CA GLU A 99 18.08 9.76 -4.45
C GLU A 99 16.87 10.61 -4.85
N ARG A 100 16.14 10.20 -5.89
CA ARG A 100 14.91 10.89 -6.29
C ARG A 100 13.85 10.83 -5.19
N CYS A 101 13.63 9.68 -4.58
CA CYS A 101 12.73 9.54 -3.43
C CYS A 101 13.14 10.44 -2.26
N ARG A 102 14.44 10.52 -1.96
CA ARG A 102 14.97 11.41 -0.90
C ARG A 102 14.74 12.89 -1.23
N SER A 103 14.89 13.29 -2.50
CA SER A 103 14.60 14.64 -2.95
C SER A 103 13.12 14.97 -2.82
N LEU A 104 12.24 14.11 -3.34
CA LEU A 104 10.78 14.26 -3.26
C LEU A 104 10.29 14.34 -1.82
N ARG A 105 10.84 13.50 -0.91
CA ARG A 105 10.49 13.55 0.52
C ARG A 105 10.74 14.93 1.13
N ARG A 106 11.89 15.55 0.81
CA ARG A 106 12.22 16.90 1.33
C ARG A 106 11.32 17.98 0.76
N GLN A 107 10.96 17.85 -0.52
CA GLN A 107 10.20 18.88 -1.22
C GLN A 107 8.71 18.81 -0.89
N LEU A 108 8.14 17.61 -0.79
CA LEU A 108 6.71 17.41 -0.56
C LEU A 108 6.31 17.52 0.91
N GLY A 109 7.22 17.15 1.84
CA GLY A 109 6.92 17.12 3.28
C GLY A 109 5.81 16.13 3.68
N LEU A 110 5.36 15.27 2.75
CA LEU A 110 4.33 14.25 2.94
C LEU A 110 4.95 12.85 3.10
N PRO A 111 4.27 11.92 3.76
CA PRO A 111 4.60 10.51 3.73
C PRO A 111 4.73 9.99 2.30
N LEU A 112 5.82 9.27 2.03
CA LEU A 112 6.10 8.65 0.74
C LEU A 112 6.04 7.13 0.85
N TRP A 113 5.31 6.49 -0.08
CA TRP A 113 5.38 5.06 -0.30
C TRP A 113 6.07 4.79 -1.63
N LYS A 114 6.93 3.77 -1.69
CA LYS A 114 7.57 3.34 -2.96
C LYS A 114 7.00 2.01 -3.41
N ALA A 115 6.39 2.00 -4.58
CA ALA A 115 6.02 0.77 -5.25
C ALA A 115 7.23 0.18 -5.98
N VAL A 116 7.48 -1.10 -5.74
CA VAL A 116 8.53 -1.88 -6.40
C VAL A 116 7.84 -2.97 -7.22
N ARG A 117 8.12 -2.99 -8.52
CA ARG A 117 7.61 -4.00 -9.44
C ARG A 117 8.54 -5.21 -9.41
N VAL A 118 8.06 -6.30 -8.79
CA VAL A 118 8.85 -7.51 -8.52
C VAL A 118 8.81 -8.46 -9.72
N ARG A 119 9.97 -8.70 -10.33
CA ARG A 119 10.22 -9.68 -11.39
C ARG A 119 10.87 -10.96 -10.87
N GLY A 120 11.56 -10.84 -9.74
CA GLY A 120 12.27 -11.92 -9.09
C GLY A 120 12.76 -11.54 -7.70
N PRO A 121 13.36 -12.49 -6.95
CA PRO A 121 13.84 -12.27 -5.58
C PRO A 121 14.84 -11.12 -5.45
N ASN A 122 15.67 -10.87 -6.47
CA ASN A 122 16.66 -9.77 -6.45
C ASN A 122 15.99 -8.38 -6.36
N ASP A 123 14.78 -8.22 -6.89
CA ASP A 123 14.05 -6.96 -6.78
C ASP A 123 13.58 -6.71 -5.33
N LEU A 124 13.35 -7.77 -4.55
CA LEU A 124 13.01 -7.69 -3.12
C LEU A 124 14.21 -7.24 -2.28
N GLU A 125 15.39 -7.76 -2.58
CA GLU A 125 16.62 -7.31 -1.93
C GLU A 125 16.90 -5.84 -2.25
N ALA A 126 16.81 -5.45 -3.51
CA ALA A 126 16.97 -4.06 -3.94
C ALA A 126 15.94 -3.11 -3.29
N ALA A 127 14.72 -3.58 -3.01
CA ALA A 127 13.69 -2.79 -2.35
C ALA A 127 14.10 -2.33 -0.94
N THR A 128 14.95 -3.07 -0.24
CA THR A 128 15.41 -2.69 1.11
C THR A 128 16.25 -1.41 1.12
N SER A 129 16.84 -1.02 -0.03
CA SER A 129 17.62 0.22 -0.16
C SER A 129 16.81 1.50 0.04
N TYR A 130 15.47 1.42 -0.06
CA TYR A 130 14.58 2.55 0.23
C TYR A 130 14.32 2.76 1.73
N ALA A 131 14.84 1.89 2.61
CA ALA A 131 14.70 2.03 4.06
C ALA A 131 15.30 3.37 4.55
N GLY A 132 14.57 4.05 5.45
CA GLY A 132 14.94 5.39 5.94
C GLY A 132 14.71 6.53 4.93
N VAL A 133 14.29 6.22 3.71
CA VAL A 133 13.97 7.20 2.65
C VAL A 133 12.47 7.30 2.42
N VAL A 134 11.75 6.19 2.44
CA VAL A 134 10.29 6.14 2.31
C VAL A 134 9.66 5.55 3.58
N ASP A 135 8.35 5.74 3.75
CA ASP A 135 7.63 5.31 4.95
C ASP A 135 7.03 3.91 4.81
N ALA A 136 6.85 3.44 3.58
CA ALA A 136 6.45 2.07 3.29
C ALA A 136 6.85 1.64 1.87
N LEU A 137 7.03 0.33 1.68
CA LEU A 137 7.11 -0.30 0.37
C LEU A 137 5.73 -0.80 -0.06
N LEU A 138 5.49 -0.83 -1.36
CA LEU A 138 4.39 -1.57 -1.96
C LEU A 138 4.97 -2.52 -3.00
N LEU A 139 4.79 -3.82 -2.80
CA LEU A 139 5.27 -4.84 -3.73
C LEU A 139 4.16 -5.17 -4.72
N ASP A 140 4.38 -4.89 -5.99
CA ASP A 140 3.44 -5.21 -7.08
C ASP A 140 4.07 -6.16 -8.09
N ALA A 141 3.27 -7.02 -8.68
CA ALA A 141 3.76 -7.94 -9.70
C ALA A 141 4.18 -7.14 -10.95
N TRP A 142 5.38 -7.43 -11.46
CA TRP A 142 5.82 -6.83 -12.69
C TRP A 142 5.04 -7.35 -13.90
N VAL A 143 4.63 -6.44 -14.76
CA VAL A 143 4.04 -6.76 -16.07
C VAL A 143 4.67 -5.86 -17.10
N PRO A 144 5.07 -6.38 -18.28
CA PRO A 144 5.54 -5.55 -19.37
C PRO A 144 4.53 -4.47 -19.71
N ASP A 145 5.00 -3.24 -19.94
CA ASP A 145 4.24 -2.10 -20.47
C ASP A 145 2.99 -1.67 -19.66
N GLN A 146 2.82 -2.15 -18.42
CA GLN A 146 1.68 -1.77 -17.57
C GLN A 146 2.10 -1.43 -16.13
N LEU A 147 1.50 -0.38 -15.57
CA LEU A 147 1.67 0.06 -14.20
C LEU A 147 0.53 -0.49 -13.33
N GLY A 148 0.67 -1.73 -12.84
CA GLY A 148 -0.27 -2.36 -11.90
C GLY A 148 -1.67 -2.71 -12.45
N GLY A 149 -2.49 -3.33 -11.65
CA GLY A 149 -3.90 -3.64 -11.96
C GLY A 149 -4.12 -4.73 -13.02
N THR A 150 -3.10 -5.49 -13.37
CA THR A 150 -3.14 -6.52 -14.43
C THR A 150 -3.62 -7.89 -13.95
N GLY A 151 -3.73 -8.08 -12.63
CA GLY A 151 -4.06 -9.36 -12.02
C GLY A 151 -2.88 -10.35 -11.92
N HIS A 152 -1.69 -9.97 -12.43
CA HIS A 152 -0.47 -10.77 -12.23
C HIS A 152 -0.08 -10.81 -10.76
N ARG A 153 0.72 -11.81 -10.38
CA ARG A 153 0.97 -12.16 -8.98
C ARG A 153 2.45 -12.34 -8.74
N ILE A 154 2.92 -11.91 -7.58
CA ILE A 154 4.21 -12.31 -7.05
C ILE A 154 4.02 -13.72 -6.48
N PRO A 155 4.90 -14.69 -6.79
CA PRO A 155 4.91 -15.99 -6.13
C PRO A 155 5.05 -15.84 -4.62
N ILE A 156 4.21 -16.54 -3.85
CA ILE A 156 4.17 -16.42 -2.38
C ILE A 156 5.52 -16.83 -1.78
N GLU A 157 6.13 -17.88 -2.32
CA GLU A 157 7.43 -18.44 -1.92
C GLU A 157 8.58 -17.44 -1.97
N TRP A 158 8.49 -16.38 -2.80
CA TRP A 158 9.49 -15.31 -2.81
C TRP A 158 9.34 -14.34 -1.64
N LEU A 159 8.16 -14.31 -1.02
CA LEU A 159 7.79 -13.34 0.01
C LEU A 159 7.75 -13.93 1.43
N GLU A 160 7.83 -15.26 1.58
CA GLU A 160 7.69 -15.93 2.90
C GLU A 160 8.76 -15.45 3.89
N ASP A 161 10.00 -15.24 3.42
CA ASP A 161 11.12 -14.78 4.24
C ASP A 161 11.38 -13.26 4.09
N PHE A 162 10.52 -12.54 3.35
CA PHE A 162 10.71 -11.11 3.14
C PHE A 162 10.33 -10.29 4.36
N ALA A 163 11.34 -9.84 5.11
CA ALA A 163 11.20 -9.03 6.33
C ALA A 163 12.01 -7.73 6.22
N PRO A 164 11.56 -6.75 5.42
CA PRO A 164 12.28 -5.49 5.24
C PRO A 164 12.21 -4.64 6.53
N PRO A 165 13.20 -3.72 6.75
CA PRO A 165 13.25 -2.88 7.94
C PRO A 165 12.26 -1.70 7.90
N LEU A 166 11.21 -1.79 7.10
CA LEU A 166 10.11 -0.81 7.00
C LEU A 166 8.81 -1.52 6.65
N PRO A 167 7.65 -0.91 6.95
CA PRO A 167 6.35 -1.48 6.60
C PRO A 167 6.23 -1.77 5.10
N TRP A 168 5.57 -2.88 4.75
CA TRP A 168 5.33 -3.22 3.36
C TRP A 168 3.89 -3.65 3.08
N TRP A 169 3.44 -3.35 1.88
CA TRP A 169 2.12 -3.65 1.35
C TRP A 169 2.25 -4.64 0.21
N LEU A 170 1.33 -5.57 0.13
CA LEU A 170 1.23 -6.49 -1.00
C LEU A 170 0.18 -6.01 -1.98
N ALA A 171 0.55 -5.92 -3.25
CA ALA A 171 -0.32 -5.69 -4.38
C ALA A 171 -0.24 -6.84 -5.40
N GLY A 172 -1.01 -6.74 -6.47
CA GLY A 172 -1.00 -7.69 -7.58
C GLY A 172 -1.92 -8.89 -7.37
N GLY A 173 -3.00 -8.93 -8.14
CA GLY A 173 -3.93 -10.06 -8.24
C GLY A 173 -4.60 -10.47 -6.94
N LEU A 174 -4.76 -9.56 -5.99
CA LEU A 174 -5.51 -9.80 -4.76
C LEU A 174 -7.01 -9.76 -5.05
N THR A 175 -7.73 -10.79 -4.59
CA THR A 175 -9.18 -10.92 -4.65
C THR A 175 -9.71 -11.48 -3.33
N PRO A 176 -11.01 -11.37 -3.04
CA PRO A 176 -11.60 -11.96 -1.84
C PRO A 176 -11.31 -13.46 -1.69
N GLU A 177 -11.28 -14.19 -2.80
CA GLU A 177 -11.08 -15.64 -2.83
C GLU A 177 -9.61 -16.02 -2.56
N ARG A 178 -8.68 -15.19 -3.02
CA ARG A 178 -7.24 -15.43 -2.87
C ARG A 178 -6.69 -14.99 -1.51
N LEU A 179 -7.32 -13.98 -0.90
CA LEU A 179 -6.80 -13.36 0.31
C LEU A 179 -6.54 -14.33 1.46
N PRO A 180 -7.38 -15.35 1.73
CA PRO A 180 -7.11 -16.35 2.77
C PRO A 180 -5.83 -17.15 2.55
N LEU A 181 -5.49 -17.47 1.29
CA LEU A 181 -4.23 -18.16 0.96
C LEU A 181 -3.03 -17.23 1.26
N VAL A 182 -3.11 -15.98 0.82
CA VAL A 182 -2.05 -14.98 1.05
C VAL A 182 -1.78 -14.81 2.55
N LEU A 183 -2.83 -14.57 3.35
CA LEU A 183 -2.72 -14.32 4.79
C LEU A 183 -2.35 -15.57 5.61
N ARG A 184 -2.43 -16.76 5.03
CA ARG A 184 -1.90 -17.99 5.66
C ARG A 184 -0.37 -18.00 5.67
N HIS A 185 0.26 -17.49 4.61
CA HIS A 185 1.71 -17.54 4.41
C HIS A 185 2.42 -16.22 4.70
N LEU A 186 1.79 -15.09 4.43
CA LEU A 186 2.43 -13.77 4.48
C LEU A 186 1.85 -12.88 5.58
N ARG A 187 2.68 -11.94 6.06
CA ARG A 187 2.32 -10.96 7.10
C ARG A 187 2.66 -9.53 6.67
N PRO A 188 2.10 -9.04 5.53
CA PRO A 188 2.27 -7.65 5.14
C PRO A 188 1.56 -6.72 6.13
N GLN A 189 2.02 -5.49 6.29
CA GLN A 189 1.30 -4.47 7.05
C GLN A 189 0.09 -3.92 6.30
N GLY A 190 0.03 -4.14 4.98
CA GLY A 190 -1.13 -3.74 4.20
C GLY A 190 -1.31 -4.56 2.92
N LEU A 191 -2.51 -4.46 2.38
CA LEU A 191 -2.98 -5.13 1.17
C LEU A 191 -3.53 -4.07 0.23
N ASP A 192 -3.02 -3.98 -0.99
CA ASP A 192 -3.48 -3.03 -2.01
C ASP A 192 -4.24 -3.75 -3.11
N VAL A 193 -5.51 -3.42 -3.26
CA VAL A 193 -6.41 -4.07 -4.22
C VAL A 193 -6.96 -3.07 -5.22
N SER A 194 -6.88 -3.40 -6.50
CA SER A 194 -7.47 -2.59 -7.56
C SER A 194 -8.46 -3.41 -8.39
N SER A 195 -8.00 -4.11 -9.42
CA SER A 195 -8.85 -4.88 -10.36
C SER A 195 -9.63 -6.02 -9.69
N GLY A 196 -9.13 -6.60 -8.61
CA GLY A 196 -9.79 -7.71 -7.90
C GLY A 196 -11.16 -7.36 -7.29
N VAL A 197 -11.48 -6.07 -7.18
CA VAL A 197 -12.76 -5.56 -6.67
C VAL A 197 -13.46 -4.62 -7.65
N GLU A 198 -13.20 -4.77 -8.95
CA GLU A 198 -13.79 -3.96 -10.02
C GLU A 198 -14.74 -4.76 -10.90
N ASP A 199 -15.73 -4.06 -11.46
CA ASP A 199 -16.55 -4.53 -12.59
C ASP A 199 -15.93 -4.08 -13.93
N ALA A 200 -15.30 -2.90 -13.93
CA ALA A 200 -14.53 -2.36 -15.05
C ALA A 200 -13.42 -1.45 -14.49
N PRO A 201 -12.36 -1.13 -15.25
CA PRO A 201 -11.28 -0.26 -14.78
C PRO A 201 -11.79 1.05 -14.18
N GLY A 202 -11.53 1.28 -12.88
CA GLY A 202 -11.99 2.46 -12.15
C GLY A 202 -13.44 2.40 -11.65
N VAL A 203 -14.17 1.31 -11.87
CA VAL A 203 -15.54 1.08 -11.36
C VAL A 203 -15.51 -0.02 -10.31
N LYS A 204 -15.58 0.38 -9.03
CA LYS A 204 -15.51 -0.57 -7.91
C LYS A 204 -16.85 -1.27 -7.68
N ASN A 205 -16.80 -2.58 -7.47
CA ASN A 205 -17.92 -3.39 -7.03
C ASN A 205 -17.96 -3.43 -5.50
N LEU A 206 -18.96 -2.79 -4.90
CA LEU A 206 -19.07 -2.67 -3.44
C LEU A 206 -19.26 -4.03 -2.75
N GLU A 207 -19.91 -4.99 -3.40
CA GLU A 207 -20.07 -6.35 -2.84
C GLU A 207 -18.72 -7.07 -2.78
N ARG A 208 -17.88 -6.92 -3.81
CA ARG A 208 -16.52 -7.47 -3.80
C ARG A 208 -15.64 -6.80 -2.76
N VAL A 209 -15.79 -5.48 -2.53
CA VAL A 209 -15.08 -4.79 -1.44
C VAL A 209 -15.52 -5.35 -0.08
N ARG A 210 -16.83 -5.53 0.16
CA ARG A 210 -17.34 -6.17 1.40
C ARG A 210 -16.81 -7.60 1.57
N ALA A 211 -16.81 -8.38 0.49
CA ALA A 211 -16.30 -9.74 0.50
C ALA A 211 -14.79 -9.78 0.83
N LEU A 212 -14.01 -8.81 0.32
CA LEU A 212 -12.58 -8.66 0.61
C LEU A 212 -12.33 -8.35 2.10
N ILE A 213 -13.06 -7.39 2.67
CA ILE A 213 -12.99 -7.05 4.10
C ILE A 213 -13.31 -8.28 4.95
N ALA A 214 -14.42 -8.96 4.65
CA ALA A 214 -14.84 -10.15 5.36
C ALA A 214 -13.82 -11.31 5.22
N ALA A 215 -13.15 -11.45 4.07
CA ALA A 215 -12.11 -12.46 3.86
C ALA A 215 -10.86 -12.15 4.71
N ARG A 216 -10.45 -10.88 4.79
CA ARG A 216 -9.37 -10.44 5.69
C ARG A 216 -9.71 -10.77 7.14
N ASP A 217 -10.85 -10.33 7.63
CA ASP A 217 -11.24 -10.44 9.04
C ASP A 217 -11.35 -11.91 9.48
N ARG A 218 -11.94 -12.77 8.63
CA ARG A 218 -11.99 -14.22 8.89
C ARG A 218 -10.61 -14.86 8.93
N SER A 219 -9.70 -14.45 8.04
CA SER A 219 -8.34 -15.01 8.00
C SER A 219 -7.55 -14.65 9.25
N LEU A 220 -7.75 -13.45 9.79
CA LEU A 220 -7.12 -12.99 11.02
C LEU A 220 -7.68 -13.72 12.25
N ALA A 221 -9.00 -13.86 12.33
CA ALA A 221 -9.63 -14.61 13.41
C ALA A 221 -9.17 -16.07 13.45
N ALA A 222 -9.00 -16.73 12.30
CA ALA A 222 -8.48 -18.07 12.21
C ALA A 222 -6.99 -18.19 12.59
N GLY A 223 -6.18 -17.18 12.27
CA GLY A 223 -4.75 -17.12 12.60
C GLY A 223 -4.47 -16.90 14.10
N THR A 224 -5.33 -16.17 14.80
CA THR A 224 -5.22 -15.94 16.25
C THR A 224 -5.57 -17.19 17.08
N ALA A 225 -6.35 -18.11 16.55
CA ALA A 225 -6.71 -19.36 17.21
C ALA A 225 -5.60 -20.45 17.21
N GLY A 226 -4.53 -20.26 16.40
CA GLY A 226 -3.48 -21.26 16.19
C GLY A 226 -2.07 -20.87 16.64
N PHE A 227 -1.84 -19.67 17.14
CA PHE A 227 -0.51 -19.17 17.51
C PHE A 227 -0.40 -18.92 19.01
N SER A 228 0.07 -19.93 19.77
CA SER A 228 0.71 -19.73 21.08
C SER A 228 2.18 -19.36 20.80
N PRO A 229 2.64 -18.14 21.10
CA PRO A 229 4.06 -17.84 21.04
C PRO A 229 4.78 -18.63 22.15
N SER A 230 5.64 -19.57 21.78
CA SER A 230 6.63 -20.09 22.72
C SER A 230 7.57 -18.94 23.08
N PRO A 231 7.72 -18.58 24.36
CA PRO A 231 8.71 -17.60 24.76
C PRO A 231 10.10 -18.21 24.56
N GLY A 232 10.80 -17.77 23.52
CA GLY A 232 12.23 -18.04 23.38
C GLY A 232 13.00 -17.39 24.55
N PRO A 233 14.11 -18.01 25.02
CA PRO A 233 14.86 -17.49 26.15
C PRO A 233 15.45 -16.13 25.81
N ILE A 234 15.17 -15.15 26.69
CA ILE A 234 15.79 -13.81 26.66
C ILE A 234 17.28 -13.99 26.99
N PRO A 235 18.22 -13.57 26.13
CA PRO A 235 19.63 -13.58 26.48
C PRO A 235 19.88 -12.58 27.62
N PRO A 236 20.77 -12.90 28.60
CA PRO A 236 21.05 -12.00 29.70
C PRO A 236 21.78 -10.74 29.22
N CYS A 237 21.32 -9.60 29.74
CA CYS A 237 21.91 -8.29 29.54
C CYS A 237 23.37 -8.28 30.03
N PRO A 238 24.38 -7.81 29.26
CA PRO A 238 25.74 -7.68 29.76
C PRO A 238 25.81 -6.60 30.83
N MET A 239 26.31 -6.98 32.00
CA MET A 239 26.62 -6.07 33.12
C MET A 239 27.75 -5.12 32.73
N PRO A 240 27.68 -3.85 33.11
CA PRO A 240 28.81 -2.93 32.91
C PRO A 240 30.01 -3.37 33.73
N SER A 241 31.18 -3.53 33.10
CA SER A 241 32.45 -3.79 33.74
C SER A 241 32.88 -2.58 34.57
N SER A 242 32.88 -2.74 35.88
CA SER A 242 33.62 -1.86 36.81
C SER A 242 35.12 -2.14 36.66
N THR A 243 35.86 -1.14 36.25
CA THR A 243 37.32 -1.16 36.32
C THR A 243 37.77 -0.10 37.33
N PRO A 244 38.76 -0.41 38.15
CA PRO A 244 39.23 0.42 39.30
C PRO A 244 39.93 1.70 38.89
#